data_94ad18eb98ec9c231dd1c410c50c67d4
#
_entry.id   94ad18eb98ec9c231dd1c410c50c67d4
#
_cell.length_a   1.000
_cell.length_b   1.000
_cell.length_c   1.000
_cell.angle_alpha   90.00
_cell.angle_beta   90.00
_cell.angle_gamma   90.00
#
_symmetry.space_group_name_H-M   'P 1'
#
loop_
_entity.id
_entity.type
_entity.pdbx_description
1 polymer ?
#
loop_
_entity_poly.entity_id
_entity_poly.type
_entity_poly.pdbx_seq_one_letter_code
_entity_poly.pdbx_strand_id
1 'polypeptide(L)'
;FWRLVFTITGAPAFISGANQLGYLNYSPSAEEVADYVASYSGRVGPVTKWFKGYPEGCKDIDPHLATLNVPVHVFWGEQDAFLKAENAEQLHALLPNSALTVFKNCGHFCYQDKEVEFTELVRTWVCNGHKLG
;
A
#
# COMPACT_ATOMS: atom_id res chain seq x y z
N PHE A 1 18.42 -1.39 -13.08
CA PHE A 1 17.84 -1.08 -14.40
C PHE A 1 16.64 -0.11 -14.26
N TRP A 2 15.55 -0.47 -13.57
CA TRP A 2 14.31 0.34 -13.44
C TRP A 2 14.53 1.74 -12.85
N ARG A 3 15.45 1.90 -11.88
CA ARG A 3 15.81 3.21 -11.34
C ARG A 3 16.31 4.17 -12.41
N LEU A 4 17.18 3.70 -13.32
CA LEU A 4 17.71 4.53 -14.38
C LEU A 4 16.59 4.92 -15.35
N VAL A 5 15.72 3.97 -15.71
CA VAL A 5 14.56 4.23 -16.56
C VAL A 5 13.69 5.33 -15.98
N PHE A 6 13.23 5.20 -14.73
CA PHE A 6 12.35 6.19 -14.12
C PHE A 6 13.04 7.55 -13.84
N THR A 7 14.36 7.55 -13.63
CA THR A 7 15.09 8.82 -13.51
C THR A 7 15.12 9.57 -14.85
N ILE A 8 15.19 8.86 -15.96
CA ILE A 8 15.22 9.44 -17.31
C ILE A 8 13.80 9.81 -17.78
N THR A 9 12.82 8.93 -17.58
CA THR A 9 11.44 9.11 -18.07
C THR A 9 10.59 9.99 -17.15
N GLY A 10 11.02 10.20 -15.90
CA GLY A 10 10.41 11.12 -14.96
C GLY A 10 9.10 10.64 -14.33
N ALA A 11 8.44 11.57 -13.65
CA ALA A 11 7.20 11.31 -12.91
C ALA A 11 6.04 10.74 -13.75
N PRO A 12 5.78 11.19 -14.99
CA PRO A 12 4.68 10.64 -15.77
C PRO A 12 4.78 9.13 -16.00
N ALA A 13 5.96 8.63 -16.38
CA ALA A 13 6.16 7.21 -16.62
C ALA A 13 6.13 6.39 -15.32
N PHE A 14 6.66 6.95 -14.21
CA PHE A 14 6.61 6.32 -12.90
C PHE A 14 5.16 6.15 -12.43
N ILE A 15 4.34 7.20 -12.51
CA ILE A 15 2.92 7.17 -12.13
C ILE A 15 2.10 6.26 -13.04
N SER A 16 2.32 6.33 -14.36
CA SER A 16 1.64 5.43 -15.31
C SER A 16 1.90 3.96 -14.99
N GLY A 17 3.16 3.59 -14.73
CA GLY A 17 3.52 2.23 -14.33
C GLY A 17 2.92 1.82 -13.00
N ALA A 18 2.93 2.71 -12.00
CA ALA A 18 2.32 2.45 -10.70
C ALA A 18 0.80 2.22 -10.80
N ASN A 19 0.11 3.04 -11.60
CA ASN A 19 -1.34 2.91 -11.79
C ASN A 19 -1.70 1.62 -12.54
N GLN A 20 -0.97 1.27 -13.59
CA GLN A 20 -1.22 0.05 -14.36
C GLN A 20 -1.04 -1.23 -13.53
N LEU A 21 -0.09 -1.23 -12.61
CA LEU A 21 0.20 -2.40 -11.78
C LEU A 21 -0.58 -2.39 -10.47
N GLY A 22 -0.92 -1.21 -9.94
CA GLY A 22 -1.49 -1.07 -8.60
C GLY A 22 -3.01 -1.16 -8.55
N TYR A 23 -3.70 -0.81 -9.63
CA TYR A 23 -5.17 -0.87 -9.71
C TYR A 23 -5.65 -2.07 -10.54
N LEU A 24 -6.77 -2.65 -10.13
CA LEU A 24 -7.52 -3.63 -10.90
C LEU A 24 -8.90 -3.09 -11.33
N ASN A 25 -9.57 -2.37 -10.47
CA ASN A 25 -10.94 -1.92 -10.68
C ASN A 25 -11.06 -0.40 -10.77
N TYR A 26 -10.12 0.32 -10.19
CA TYR A 26 -10.10 1.77 -10.20
C TYR A 26 -9.31 2.32 -11.37
N SER A 27 -9.80 3.41 -11.95
CA SER A 27 -9.10 4.17 -12.98
C SER A 27 -9.02 5.63 -12.55
N PRO A 28 -7.84 6.12 -12.16
CA PRO A 28 -7.69 7.52 -11.76
C PRO A 28 -8.11 8.47 -12.87
N SER A 29 -8.79 9.55 -12.50
CA SER A 29 -9.13 10.65 -13.40
C SER A 29 -7.87 11.36 -13.92
N ALA A 30 -8.00 12.13 -14.99
CA ALA A 30 -6.89 12.93 -15.51
C ALA A 30 -6.37 13.96 -14.49
N GLU A 31 -7.25 14.50 -13.63
CA GLU A 31 -6.89 15.42 -12.57
C GLU A 31 -6.07 14.74 -11.48
N GLU A 32 -6.49 13.55 -11.00
CA GLU A 32 -5.73 12.77 -10.03
C GLU A 32 -4.35 12.37 -10.57
N VAL A 33 -4.29 11.93 -11.83
CA VAL A 33 -3.00 11.60 -12.47
C VAL A 33 -2.10 12.84 -12.54
N ALA A 34 -2.65 14.01 -12.86
CA ALA A 34 -1.89 15.26 -12.89
C ALA A 34 -1.33 15.62 -11.50
N ASP A 35 -2.12 15.46 -10.44
CA ASP A 35 -1.70 15.68 -9.06
C ASP A 35 -0.61 14.70 -8.62
N TYR A 36 -0.74 13.41 -8.96
CA TYR A 36 0.29 12.42 -8.68
C TYR A 36 1.59 12.74 -9.41
N VAL A 37 1.52 13.11 -10.69
CA VAL A 37 2.71 13.51 -11.48
C VAL A 37 3.37 14.75 -10.88
N ALA A 38 2.59 15.76 -10.50
CA ALA A 38 3.11 16.97 -9.86
C ALA A 38 3.81 16.65 -8.53
N SER A 39 3.20 15.79 -7.70
CA SER A 39 3.75 15.36 -6.41
C SER A 39 5.10 14.65 -6.53
N TYR A 40 5.31 13.88 -7.59
CA TYR A 40 6.55 13.15 -7.83
C TYR A 40 7.56 13.89 -8.72
N SER A 41 7.20 15.05 -9.29
CA SER A 41 8.08 15.83 -10.14
C SER A 41 9.37 16.23 -9.39
N GLY A 42 10.52 15.89 -9.97
CA GLY A 42 11.83 16.09 -9.37
C GLY A 42 12.18 15.15 -8.20
N ARG A 43 11.25 14.27 -7.79
CA ARG A 43 11.42 13.41 -6.59
C ARG A 43 11.56 11.92 -6.91
N VAL A 44 11.38 11.50 -8.15
CA VAL A 44 11.46 10.07 -8.55
C VAL A 44 12.82 9.45 -8.20
N GLY A 45 13.92 10.19 -8.40
CA GLY A 45 15.26 9.72 -8.03
C GLY A 45 15.41 9.43 -6.53
N PRO A 46 15.11 10.38 -5.64
CA PRO A 46 15.08 10.14 -4.19
C PRO A 46 14.17 8.99 -3.77
N VAL A 47 12.93 8.91 -4.30
CA VAL A 47 11.98 7.84 -3.99
C VAL A 47 12.52 6.46 -4.39
N THR A 48 13.04 6.31 -5.59
CA THR A 48 13.63 5.04 -6.06
C THR A 48 14.89 4.65 -5.28
N LYS A 49 15.63 5.64 -4.73
CA LYS A 49 16.75 5.38 -3.81
C LYS A 49 16.24 4.84 -2.48
N TRP A 50 15.17 5.40 -1.94
CA TRP A 50 14.53 4.94 -0.71
C TRP A 50 14.07 3.49 -0.83
N PHE A 51 13.38 3.12 -1.90
CA PHE A 51 12.95 1.74 -2.16
C PHE A 51 14.11 0.74 -2.14
N LYS A 52 15.32 1.14 -2.50
CA LYS A 52 16.48 0.25 -2.43
C LYS A 52 16.88 -0.12 -1.00
N GLY A 53 16.74 0.80 -0.06
CA GLY A 53 17.08 0.58 1.36
C GLY A 53 15.94 0.02 2.20
N TYR A 54 14.73 0.03 1.68
CA TYR A 54 13.51 -0.33 2.39
C TYR A 54 13.55 -1.73 3.05
N PRO A 55 13.96 -2.82 2.38
CA PRO A 55 13.94 -4.14 3.01
C PRO A 55 14.88 -4.26 4.22
N GLU A 56 15.99 -3.52 4.22
CA GLU A 56 16.92 -3.53 5.35
C GLU A 56 16.37 -2.77 6.54
N GLY A 57 15.74 -1.62 6.29
CA GLY A 57 15.09 -0.82 7.35
C GLY A 57 13.92 -1.54 8.03
N CYS A 58 13.23 -2.44 7.35
CA CYS A 58 12.14 -3.21 7.95
C CYS A 58 12.62 -4.23 9.00
N LYS A 59 13.84 -4.75 8.88
CA LYS A 59 14.40 -5.72 9.85
C LYS A 59 14.51 -5.17 11.26
N ASP A 60 14.71 -3.87 11.39
CA ASP A 60 14.80 -3.20 12.69
C ASP A 60 13.42 -3.07 13.36
N ILE A 61 12.34 -3.16 12.60
CA ILE A 61 10.96 -3.01 13.08
C ILE A 61 10.38 -4.34 13.54
N ASP A 62 10.69 -5.44 12.87
CA ASP A 62 10.13 -6.77 13.12
C ASP A 62 10.15 -7.19 14.60
N PRO A 63 11.23 -7.02 15.37
CA PRO A 63 11.26 -7.40 16.78
C PRO A 63 10.26 -6.62 17.66
N HIS A 64 9.83 -5.44 17.21
CA HIS A 64 8.91 -4.58 17.96
C HIS A 64 7.44 -4.88 17.67
N LEU A 65 7.13 -5.52 16.53
CA LEU A 65 5.75 -5.85 16.14
C LEU A 65 5.07 -6.76 17.17
N ALA A 66 5.76 -7.75 17.70
CA ALA A 66 5.24 -8.69 18.69
C ALA A 66 4.90 -8.04 20.04
N THR A 67 5.40 -6.83 20.30
CA THR A 67 5.13 -6.08 21.54
C THR A 67 4.13 -4.93 21.35
N LEU A 68 3.67 -4.72 20.11
CA LEU A 68 2.77 -3.64 19.77
C LEU A 68 1.34 -3.96 20.22
N ASN A 69 0.90 -3.33 21.32
CA ASN A 69 -0.39 -3.63 21.95
C ASN A 69 -1.50 -2.61 21.57
N VAL A 70 -1.40 -1.99 20.43
CA VAL A 70 -2.47 -1.16 19.86
C VAL A 70 -3.33 -2.00 18.91
N PRO A 71 -4.65 -1.72 18.79
CA PRO A 71 -5.47 -2.39 17.79
C PRO A 71 -4.97 -2.04 16.37
N VAL A 72 -4.78 -3.04 15.54
CA VAL A 72 -4.35 -2.88 14.15
C VAL A 72 -5.32 -3.62 13.22
N HIS A 73 -5.78 -2.99 12.16
CA HIS A 73 -6.50 -3.67 11.09
C HIS A 73 -5.66 -3.62 9.81
N VAL A 74 -5.22 -4.78 9.35
CA VAL A 74 -4.43 -4.94 8.11
C VAL A 74 -5.41 -5.13 6.95
N PHE A 75 -5.30 -4.27 5.94
CA PHE A 75 -6.05 -4.35 4.69
C PHE A 75 -5.11 -4.65 3.53
N TRP A 76 -5.47 -5.60 2.67
CA TRP A 76 -4.61 -6.00 1.55
C TRP A 76 -5.42 -6.42 0.33
N GLY A 77 -4.87 -6.20 -0.86
CA GLY A 77 -5.43 -6.71 -2.10
C GLY A 77 -4.90 -8.12 -2.43
N GLU A 78 -5.78 -9.06 -2.73
CA GLU A 78 -5.40 -10.45 -3.07
C GLU A 78 -4.45 -10.50 -4.29
N GLN A 79 -4.62 -9.58 -5.23
CA GLN A 79 -3.87 -9.52 -6.49
C GLN A 79 -2.88 -8.36 -6.53
N ASP A 80 -2.35 -7.98 -5.36
CA ASP A 80 -1.31 -6.96 -5.26
C ASP A 80 -0.08 -7.36 -6.08
N ALA A 81 0.23 -6.57 -7.13
CA ALA A 81 1.35 -6.84 -8.03
C ALA A 81 2.70 -6.38 -7.47
N PHE A 82 2.72 -5.58 -6.40
CA PHE A 82 3.95 -5.09 -5.78
C PHE A 82 4.38 -5.93 -4.59
N LEU A 83 3.42 -6.29 -3.74
CA LEU A 83 3.66 -6.99 -2.48
C LEU A 83 2.65 -8.14 -2.34
N LYS A 84 3.14 -9.36 -2.26
CA LYS A 84 2.29 -10.55 -2.19
C LYS A 84 1.40 -10.55 -0.95
N ALA A 85 0.20 -11.09 -1.07
CA ALA A 85 -0.78 -11.17 0.03
C ALA A 85 -0.27 -11.99 1.25
N GLU A 86 0.66 -12.91 1.04
CA GLU A 86 1.31 -13.66 2.13
C GLU A 86 2.05 -12.73 3.12
N ASN A 87 2.48 -11.54 2.69
CA ASN A 87 3.05 -10.56 3.61
C ASN A 87 2.02 -10.02 4.60
N ALA A 88 0.75 -9.89 4.19
CA ALA A 88 -0.32 -9.47 5.09
C ALA A 88 -0.60 -10.52 6.17
N GLU A 89 -0.59 -11.81 5.80
CA GLU A 89 -0.74 -12.92 6.74
C GLU A 89 0.42 -12.97 7.73
N GLN A 90 1.66 -12.79 7.26
CA GLN A 90 2.85 -12.73 8.11
C GLN A 90 2.79 -11.54 9.08
N LEU A 91 2.42 -10.36 8.59
CA LEU A 91 2.26 -9.17 9.43
C LEU A 91 1.18 -9.37 10.49
N HIS A 92 0.02 -9.91 10.11
CA HIS A 92 -1.05 -10.25 11.03
C HIS A 92 -0.60 -11.25 12.11
N ALA A 93 0.16 -12.27 11.73
CA ALA A 93 0.69 -13.26 12.67
C ALA A 93 1.70 -12.69 13.67
N LEU A 94 2.43 -11.62 13.31
CA LEU A 94 3.38 -10.94 14.19
C LEU A 94 2.70 -9.96 15.16
N LEU A 95 1.54 -9.42 14.80
CA LEU A 95 0.83 -8.41 15.57
C LEU A 95 -0.14 -9.06 16.56
N PRO A 96 0.06 -8.91 17.89
CA PRO A 96 -0.73 -9.62 18.91
C PRO A 96 -2.20 -9.16 18.99
N ASN A 97 -2.49 -7.95 18.52
CA ASN A 97 -3.81 -7.34 18.59
C ASN A 97 -4.20 -6.81 17.21
N SER A 98 -4.42 -7.73 16.25
CA SER A 98 -4.71 -7.35 14.88
C SER A 98 -5.87 -8.14 14.26
N ALA A 99 -6.50 -7.55 13.25
CA ALA A 99 -7.40 -8.20 12.30
C ALA A 99 -6.81 -8.08 10.89
N LEU A 100 -7.20 -8.99 10.00
CA LEU A 100 -6.80 -9.01 8.60
C LEU A 100 -8.01 -9.07 7.69
N THR A 101 -8.06 -8.18 6.71
CA THR A 101 -9.00 -8.27 5.59
C THR A 101 -8.23 -8.31 4.27
N VAL A 102 -8.36 -9.40 3.54
CA VAL A 102 -7.84 -9.54 2.18
C VAL A 102 -8.98 -9.40 1.19
N PHE A 103 -8.95 -8.33 0.41
CA PHE A 103 -9.98 -8.05 -0.60
C PHE A 103 -9.75 -8.90 -1.86
N LYS A 104 -10.76 -9.68 -2.24
CA LYS A 104 -10.75 -10.42 -3.50
C LYS A 104 -10.88 -9.49 -4.69
N ASN A 105 -10.24 -9.86 -5.81
CA ASN A 105 -10.24 -9.05 -7.03
C ASN A 105 -9.85 -7.59 -6.73
N CYS A 106 -8.68 -7.40 -6.12
CA CYS A 106 -8.20 -6.11 -5.63
C CYS A 106 -6.68 -6.02 -5.77
N GLY A 107 -6.19 -4.89 -6.28
CA GLY A 107 -4.78 -4.60 -6.42
C GLY A 107 -4.15 -3.97 -5.18
N HIS A 108 -3.02 -3.30 -5.40
CA HIS A 108 -2.21 -2.69 -4.32
C HIS A 108 -2.94 -1.55 -3.59
N PHE A 109 -3.67 -0.72 -4.34
CA PHE A 109 -4.37 0.44 -3.79
C PHE A 109 -5.80 0.05 -3.37
N CYS A 110 -5.91 -0.86 -2.42
CA CYS A 110 -7.17 -1.47 -2.01
C CYS A 110 -8.22 -0.45 -1.53
N TYR A 111 -7.80 0.69 -0.99
CA TYR A 111 -8.68 1.77 -0.54
C TYR A 111 -9.40 2.51 -1.69
N GLN A 112 -8.88 2.42 -2.92
CA GLN A 112 -9.52 2.94 -4.14
C GLN A 112 -10.18 1.82 -4.95
N ASP A 113 -9.50 0.68 -5.12
CA ASP A 113 -10.06 -0.49 -5.83
C ASP A 113 -11.35 -1.02 -5.18
N LYS A 114 -11.49 -0.87 -3.86
CA LYS A 114 -12.60 -1.33 -3.03
C LYS A 114 -13.13 -0.20 -2.13
N GLU A 115 -13.24 0.99 -2.67
CA GLU A 115 -13.56 2.22 -1.94
C GLU A 115 -14.75 2.06 -0.98
N VAL A 116 -15.86 1.55 -1.47
CA VAL A 116 -17.08 1.41 -0.66
C VAL A 116 -16.90 0.40 0.47
N GLU A 117 -16.37 -0.78 0.15
CA GLU A 117 -16.15 -1.87 1.10
C GLU A 117 -15.07 -1.49 2.13
N PHE A 118 -13.98 -0.90 1.67
CA PHE A 118 -12.90 -0.41 2.53
C PHE A 118 -13.39 0.67 3.50
N THR A 119 -14.10 1.67 2.99
CA THR A 119 -14.64 2.78 3.80
C THR A 119 -15.60 2.28 4.87
N GLU A 120 -16.49 1.36 4.53
CA GLU A 120 -17.45 0.78 5.48
C GLU A 120 -16.75 -0.01 6.59
N LEU A 121 -15.74 -0.81 6.26
CA LEU A 121 -14.94 -1.55 7.24
C LEU A 121 -14.19 -0.60 8.18
N VAL A 122 -13.52 0.42 7.64
CA VAL A 122 -12.82 1.42 8.46
C VAL A 122 -13.79 2.18 9.34
N ARG A 123 -14.92 2.64 8.81
CA ARG A 123 -15.97 3.33 9.57
C ARG A 123 -16.47 2.46 10.73
N THR A 124 -16.79 1.20 10.42
CA THR A 124 -17.28 0.25 11.42
C THR A 124 -16.25 0.03 12.52
N TRP A 125 -15.00 -0.19 12.14
CA TRP A 125 -13.90 -0.40 13.09
C TRP A 125 -13.67 0.81 14.01
N VAL A 126 -13.65 2.01 13.46
CA VAL A 126 -13.50 3.26 14.23
C VAL A 126 -14.71 3.48 15.15
N CYS A 127 -15.95 3.33 14.64
CA CYS A 127 -17.17 3.53 15.44
C CYS A 127 -17.33 2.51 16.57
N ASN A 128 -16.77 1.30 16.42
CA ASN A 128 -16.77 0.26 17.46
C ASN A 128 -15.62 0.40 18.48
N GLY A 129 -14.93 1.53 18.50
CA GLY A 129 -13.81 1.79 19.40
C GLY A 129 -12.59 0.91 19.12
N HIS A 130 -12.33 0.63 17.81
CA HIS A 130 -11.22 -0.18 17.30
C HIS A 130 -11.24 -1.65 17.79
N LYS A 131 -12.41 -2.16 18.13
CA LYS A 131 -12.56 -3.58 18.46
C LYS A 131 -12.41 -4.42 17.20
N LEU A 132 -11.59 -5.43 17.32
CA LEU A 132 -11.41 -6.46 16.32
C LEU A 132 -12.56 -7.45 16.50
N GLY A 133 -13.38 -7.61 15.47
CA GLY A 133 -14.55 -8.50 15.50
C GLY A 133 -14.14 -9.97 15.44
#